data_223cf68e02b41513f689712de3e9686d
#
_entry.id   223cf68e02b41513f689712de3e9686d
#
_cell.length_a   1.000
_cell.length_b   1.000
_cell.length_c   1.000
_cell.angle_alpha   90.00
_cell.angle_beta   90.00
_cell.angle_gamma   90.00
#
_symmetry.space_group_name_H-M   'P 1'
#
loop_
_entity.id
_entity.type
_entity.pdbx_description
1 polymer ?
#
loop_
_entity_poly.entity_id
_entity_poly.type
_entity_poly.pdbx_seq_one_letter_code
_entity_poly.pdbx_strand_id
1 'polypeptide(L)'
;MMTEMRSLPSSYATGNQVPTSFVVPESTGNDVLDALDLLSEAGFECMDWQALLLECWMGTLPDGRWAAPSCGNETPRQNGKTRDICGRAAAEMLFYDGTVIYTAQLQKTSTETFEEMASLMDTKALRKFLAPNGIRSALGREEIRLKSGARMKFLARTRNGGNGQHGSLLVFDEAQYLDKQAQGSFLAAISACKTRRGPQTIYNGNAPEDGDNSVVFDRIRADALAGRTKRTAWTEWSIGASLELPDVSDRALWERTNPSLGVLISMDTIEAEYEAEDAEQFAHQRLGWFATRADLDHLISQETWTAAQTEDPPTTYDKLAYGIRFTPDGRAVSLATAVTHPLGCHIEFVRTEPTVAGVAWLVDWIVARKGKAAAVAIDGRADALDLGQQLVKAGMPKHAVMVARTSDAIAADAMLVNAVNDGNLTHLEDPALAESALGATRRPIGKDGGYGFGGECPERLDACALALWAARTTKRDPRRRGRIG
;
A
#
# COMPACT_ATOMS: atom_id res chain seq x y z
N MET A 1 -30.32 18.60 -1.60
CA MET A 1 -31.69 18.38 -2.07
C MET A 1 -31.63 17.04 -2.80
N MET A 2 -32.00 15.96 -2.12
CA MET A 2 -32.04 14.62 -2.73
C MET A 2 -33.17 14.64 -3.77
N THR A 3 -32.81 14.53 -5.02
CA THR A 3 -33.78 14.37 -6.11
C THR A 3 -34.41 13.00 -5.93
N GLU A 4 -35.74 12.91 -5.98
CA GLU A 4 -36.43 11.62 -5.97
C GLU A 4 -35.90 10.75 -7.12
N MET A 5 -35.09 9.78 -6.78
CA MET A 5 -34.61 8.80 -7.74
C MET A 5 -35.75 7.90 -8.18
N ARG A 6 -36.00 7.82 -9.50
CA ARG A 6 -36.87 6.78 -10.06
C ARG A 6 -36.19 5.42 -9.76
N SER A 7 -36.72 4.73 -8.75
CA SER A 7 -36.29 3.39 -8.40
C SER A 7 -36.56 2.42 -9.55
N LEU A 8 -35.52 1.85 -10.12
CA LEU A 8 -35.64 0.59 -10.85
C LEU A 8 -35.98 -0.54 -9.87
N PRO A 9 -36.61 -1.64 -10.30
CA PRO A 9 -37.18 -2.62 -9.39
C PRO A 9 -36.06 -3.33 -8.58
N SER A 10 -35.69 -2.72 -7.46
CA SER A 10 -34.89 -3.37 -6.41
C SER A 10 -35.70 -4.44 -5.65
N SER A 11 -36.87 -4.77 -6.16
CA SER A 11 -37.82 -5.67 -5.50
C SER A 11 -37.33 -7.09 -5.22
N TYR A 12 -36.13 -7.42 -5.68
CA TYR A 12 -35.50 -8.73 -5.46
C TYR A 12 -34.18 -8.66 -4.70
N ALA A 13 -33.55 -7.48 -4.57
CA ALA A 13 -32.32 -7.33 -3.80
C ALA A 13 -32.62 -7.39 -2.30
N THR A 14 -32.04 -8.37 -1.62
CA THR A 14 -32.10 -8.51 -0.15
C THR A 14 -30.89 -7.86 0.52
N GLY A 15 -29.84 -7.58 -0.26
CA GLY A 15 -28.63 -6.89 0.20
C GLY A 15 -28.84 -5.39 0.40
N ASN A 16 -28.08 -4.81 1.33
CA ASN A 16 -28.17 -3.40 1.67
C ASN A 16 -27.72 -2.51 0.50
N GLN A 17 -28.62 -1.69 -0.03
CA GLN A 17 -28.37 -0.81 -1.16
C GLN A 17 -27.60 0.47 -0.77
N VAL A 18 -27.46 0.78 0.51
CA VAL A 18 -26.76 1.96 1.03
C VAL A 18 -25.38 1.56 1.54
N PRO A 19 -24.29 2.28 1.17
CA PRO A 19 -22.95 1.98 1.68
C PRO A 19 -22.89 2.03 3.21
N THR A 20 -22.05 1.21 3.79
CA THR A 20 -21.78 1.22 5.23
C THR A 20 -20.85 2.37 5.64
N SER A 21 -20.01 2.84 4.70
CA SER A 21 -19.26 4.09 4.82
C SER A 21 -19.41 4.92 3.54
N PHE A 22 -19.71 6.20 3.71
CA PHE A 22 -20.08 7.09 2.62
C PHE A 22 -19.49 8.47 2.81
N VAL A 23 -18.50 8.83 1.99
CA VAL A 23 -17.87 10.16 1.95
C VAL A 23 -17.91 10.66 0.54
N VAL A 24 -18.65 11.72 0.26
CA VAL A 24 -18.78 12.29 -1.08
C VAL A 24 -18.68 13.81 -1.00
N PRO A 25 -17.85 14.46 -1.83
CA PRO A 25 -17.77 15.91 -1.92
C PRO A 25 -19.10 16.52 -2.37
N GLU A 26 -19.39 17.73 -1.89
CA GLU A 26 -20.55 18.48 -2.37
C GLU A 26 -20.45 18.73 -3.88
N SER A 27 -21.58 18.51 -4.57
CA SER A 27 -21.72 18.75 -6.00
C SER A 27 -22.93 19.67 -6.26
N THR A 28 -22.88 20.44 -7.35
CA THR A 28 -23.94 21.35 -7.76
C THR A 28 -24.67 20.88 -9.01
N GLY A 29 -24.14 19.89 -9.69
CA GLY A 29 -24.75 19.24 -10.86
C GLY A 29 -24.34 17.78 -10.93
N ASN A 30 -25.08 17.00 -11.70
CA ASN A 30 -24.80 15.58 -11.91
C ASN A 30 -25.42 15.10 -13.23
N ASP A 31 -24.69 14.30 -13.98
CA ASP A 31 -25.15 13.75 -15.27
C ASP A 31 -25.56 12.27 -15.13
N VAL A 32 -25.75 11.78 -13.91
CA VAL A 32 -26.04 10.35 -13.64
C VAL A 32 -27.34 9.89 -14.29
N LEU A 33 -28.38 10.73 -14.31
CA LEU A 33 -29.68 10.36 -14.90
C LEU A 33 -29.55 10.06 -16.39
N ASP A 34 -28.82 10.90 -17.14
CA ASP A 34 -28.55 10.65 -18.56
C ASP A 34 -27.76 9.36 -18.76
N ALA A 35 -26.82 9.05 -17.85
CA ALA A 35 -26.04 7.82 -17.90
C ALA A 35 -26.91 6.58 -17.60
N LEU A 36 -27.80 6.66 -16.60
CA LEU A 36 -28.73 5.57 -16.26
C LEU A 36 -29.74 5.31 -17.39
N ASP A 37 -30.30 6.36 -18.00
CA ASP A 37 -31.20 6.25 -19.15
C ASP A 37 -30.47 5.57 -20.34
N LEU A 38 -29.25 5.97 -20.63
CA LEU A 38 -28.44 5.37 -21.68
C LEU A 38 -28.16 3.87 -21.41
N LEU A 39 -27.81 3.52 -20.18
CA LEU A 39 -27.54 2.14 -19.77
C LEU A 39 -28.82 1.29 -19.84
N SER A 40 -29.94 1.81 -19.39
CA SER A 40 -31.24 1.14 -19.48
C SER A 40 -31.65 0.90 -20.94
N GLU A 41 -31.50 1.89 -21.85
CA GLU A 41 -31.72 1.72 -23.28
C GLU A 41 -30.82 0.62 -23.89
N ALA A 42 -29.62 0.43 -23.33
CA ALA A 42 -28.70 -0.63 -23.73
C ALA A 42 -29.05 -2.00 -23.11
N GLY A 43 -30.09 -2.08 -22.27
CA GLY A 43 -30.46 -3.29 -21.55
C GLY A 43 -29.57 -3.59 -20.32
N PHE A 44 -28.93 -2.55 -19.82
CA PHE A 44 -28.04 -2.64 -18.68
C PHE A 44 -28.71 -1.97 -17.45
N GLU A 45 -29.57 -2.73 -16.78
CA GLU A 45 -30.27 -2.26 -15.61
C GLU A 45 -29.36 -2.16 -14.40
N CYS A 46 -29.25 -0.96 -13.79
CA CYS A 46 -28.50 -0.72 -12.57
C CYS A 46 -29.36 -0.99 -11.34
N MET A 47 -28.79 -1.66 -10.34
CA MET A 47 -29.36 -1.71 -9.00
C MET A 47 -29.19 -0.35 -8.30
N ASP A 48 -29.96 -0.08 -7.24
CA ASP A 48 -29.93 1.20 -6.54
C ASP A 48 -28.52 1.57 -6.03
N TRP A 49 -27.76 0.59 -5.52
CA TRP A 49 -26.39 0.81 -5.07
C TRP A 49 -25.42 1.18 -6.22
N GLN A 50 -25.66 0.62 -7.41
CA GLN A 50 -24.86 0.92 -8.63
C GLN A 50 -25.18 2.32 -9.14
N ALA A 51 -26.46 2.68 -9.15
CA ALA A 51 -26.90 4.03 -9.50
C ALA A 51 -26.34 5.08 -8.53
N LEU A 52 -26.35 4.80 -7.22
CA LEU A 52 -25.75 5.66 -6.19
C LEU A 52 -24.22 5.80 -6.41
N LEU A 53 -23.53 4.72 -6.74
CA LEU A 53 -22.09 4.75 -7.00
C LEU A 53 -21.78 5.63 -8.22
N LEU A 54 -22.51 5.48 -9.32
CA LEU A 54 -22.38 6.35 -10.49
C LEU A 54 -22.69 7.82 -10.16
N GLU A 55 -23.72 8.09 -9.33
CA GLU A 55 -24.03 9.43 -8.85
C GLU A 55 -22.85 10.06 -8.11
N CYS A 56 -22.21 9.31 -7.21
CA CYS A 56 -21.04 9.77 -6.48
C CYS A 56 -19.87 10.13 -7.41
N TRP A 57 -19.67 9.36 -8.48
CA TRP A 57 -18.58 9.55 -9.43
C TRP A 57 -18.84 10.66 -10.45
N MET A 58 -20.10 11.02 -10.73
CA MET A 58 -20.49 11.95 -11.79
C MET A 58 -20.91 13.34 -11.28
N GLY A 59 -20.77 13.61 -9.98
CA GLY A 59 -21.01 14.93 -9.41
C GLY A 59 -20.08 16.01 -9.95
N THR A 60 -20.60 17.20 -10.22
CA THR A 60 -19.86 18.32 -10.78
C THR A 60 -19.94 19.59 -9.95
N LEU A 61 -18.93 20.44 -10.05
CA LEU A 61 -18.84 21.77 -9.46
C LEU A 61 -19.50 22.82 -10.39
N PRO A 62 -19.76 24.05 -9.92
CA PRO A 62 -20.34 25.12 -10.74
C PRO A 62 -19.55 25.46 -12.00
N ASP A 63 -18.23 25.24 -12.00
CA ASP A 63 -17.35 25.45 -13.14
C ASP A 63 -17.36 24.25 -14.13
N GLY A 64 -18.12 23.20 -13.83
CA GLY A 64 -18.28 21.99 -14.62
C GLY A 64 -17.18 20.95 -14.42
N ARG A 65 -16.22 21.14 -13.51
CA ARG A 65 -15.23 20.12 -13.15
C ARG A 65 -15.83 19.04 -12.26
N TRP A 66 -15.22 17.86 -12.24
CA TRP A 66 -15.62 16.80 -11.31
C TRP A 66 -15.51 17.28 -9.87
N ALA A 67 -16.55 17.08 -9.06
CA ALA A 67 -16.53 17.34 -7.63
C ALA A 67 -15.50 16.38 -6.95
N ALA A 68 -15.50 15.12 -7.38
CA ALA A 68 -14.55 14.09 -6.95
C ALA A 68 -13.62 13.69 -8.10
N PRO A 69 -12.44 14.30 -8.27
CA PRO A 69 -11.43 13.83 -9.22
C PRO A 69 -10.74 12.53 -8.77
N SER A 70 -10.92 12.12 -7.54
CA SER A 70 -10.48 10.84 -6.99
C SER A 70 -11.70 10.13 -6.38
N CYS A 71 -11.97 8.91 -6.82
CA CYS A 71 -13.09 8.10 -6.35
C CYS A 71 -12.58 6.73 -5.92
N GLY A 72 -12.96 6.29 -4.73
CA GLY A 72 -12.67 4.96 -4.24
C GLY A 72 -13.97 4.19 -3.96
N ASN A 73 -13.94 2.91 -4.24
CA ASN A 73 -15.03 1.99 -3.93
C ASN A 73 -14.48 0.67 -3.41
N GLU A 74 -14.99 0.24 -2.28
CA GLU A 74 -14.85 -1.11 -1.76
C GLU A 74 -16.23 -1.77 -1.78
N THR A 75 -16.31 -2.94 -2.39
CA THR A 75 -17.50 -3.80 -2.36
C THR A 75 -17.02 -5.24 -2.45
N PRO A 76 -17.54 -6.18 -1.65
CA PRO A 76 -17.14 -7.58 -1.67
C PRO A 76 -17.20 -8.21 -3.06
N ARG A 77 -16.51 -9.35 -3.23
CA ARG A 77 -16.40 -10.05 -4.52
C ARG A 77 -17.77 -10.39 -5.09
N GLN A 78 -17.85 -10.49 -6.43
CA GLN A 78 -19.02 -10.92 -7.21
C GLN A 78 -20.27 -10.02 -7.09
N ASN A 79 -20.18 -8.86 -6.46
CA ASN A 79 -21.30 -7.91 -6.39
C ASN A 79 -21.54 -7.14 -7.70
N GLY A 80 -20.74 -7.31 -8.75
CA GLY A 80 -20.96 -6.67 -10.05
C GLY A 80 -20.25 -5.33 -10.24
N LYS A 81 -19.16 -5.06 -9.51
CA LYS A 81 -18.32 -3.85 -9.64
C LYS A 81 -17.90 -3.51 -11.06
N THR A 82 -17.64 -4.51 -11.89
CA THR A 82 -17.24 -4.35 -13.29
C THR A 82 -18.31 -3.61 -14.10
N ARG A 83 -19.59 -3.86 -13.78
CA ARG A 83 -20.72 -3.18 -14.46
C ARG A 83 -20.70 -1.66 -14.23
N ASP A 84 -20.36 -1.22 -13.03
CA ASP A 84 -20.29 0.21 -12.70
C ASP A 84 -19.14 0.89 -13.43
N ILE A 85 -17.99 0.19 -13.53
CA ILE A 85 -16.85 0.64 -14.33
C ILE A 85 -17.25 0.78 -15.80
N CYS A 86 -17.93 -0.21 -16.38
CA CYS A 86 -18.41 -0.18 -17.76
C CYS A 86 -19.41 0.95 -17.98
N GLY A 87 -20.34 1.15 -17.05
CA GLY A 87 -21.31 2.24 -17.10
C GLY A 87 -20.65 3.63 -17.07
N ARG A 88 -19.73 3.85 -16.13
CA ARG A 88 -18.98 5.12 -16.03
C ARG A 88 -18.08 5.34 -17.24
N ALA A 89 -17.43 4.29 -17.76
CA ALA A 89 -16.62 4.37 -18.97
C ALA A 89 -17.44 4.68 -20.23
N ALA A 90 -18.62 4.08 -20.37
CA ALA A 90 -19.56 4.38 -21.45
C ALA A 90 -19.98 5.85 -21.44
N ALA A 91 -20.36 6.37 -20.25
CA ALA A 91 -20.69 7.80 -20.09
C ALA A 91 -19.49 8.70 -20.44
N GLU A 92 -18.26 8.36 -20.02
CA GLU A 92 -17.05 9.12 -20.37
C GLU A 92 -16.84 9.21 -21.88
N MET A 93 -17.01 8.10 -22.59
CA MET A 93 -16.79 8.05 -24.03
C MET A 93 -17.93 8.71 -24.81
N LEU A 94 -19.18 8.55 -24.38
CA LEU A 94 -20.35 8.97 -25.15
C LEU A 94 -20.77 10.42 -24.90
N PHE A 95 -20.60 10.93 -23.69
CA PHE A 95 -21.02 12.29 -23.31
C PHE A 95 -19.88 13.29 -23.35
N TYR A 96 -18.63 12.84 -23.15
CA TYR A 96 -17.50 13.74 -22.96
C TYR A 96 -16.38 13.53 -24.00
N ASP A 97 -16.58 12.63 -24.96
CA ASP A 97 -15.58 12.24 -25.97
C ASP A 97 -14.23 11.86 -25.32
N GLY A 98 -14.28 11.33 -24.10
CA GLY A 98 -13.13 11.05 -23.27
C GLY A 98 -12.35 9.80 -23.70
N THR A 99 -11.11 9.71 -23.24
CA THR A 99 -10.32 8.49 -23.31
C THR A 99 -10.23 7.86 -21.95
N VAL A 100 -10.69 6.62 -21.84
CA VAL A 100 -10.64 5.79 -20.63
C VAL A 100 -9.39 4.92 -20.67
N ILE A 101 -8.62 4.93 -19.60
CA ILE A 101 -7.53 3.99 -19.35
C ILE A 101 -7.99 3.06 -18.23
N TYR A 102 -8.13 1.78 -18.55
CA TYR A 102 -8.46 0.74 -17.60
C TYR A 102 -7.23 -0.13 -17.33
N THR A 103 -6.99 -0.48 -16.06
CA THR A 103 -5.91 -1.37 -15.68
C THR A 103 -6.32 -2.24 -14.48
N ALA A 104 -6.01 -3.54 -14.56
CA ALA A 104 -6.18 -4.51 -13.50
C ALA A 104 -4.86 -5.24 -13.21
N GLN A 105 -4.80 -5.94 -12.06
CA GLN A 105 -3.60 -6.70 -11.68
C GLN A 105 -3.37 -7.87 -12.62
N LEU A 106 -4.43 -8.60 -12.97
CA LEU A 106 -4.35 -9.77 -13.83
C LEU A 106 -4.87 -9.45 -15.24
N GLN A 107 -4.18 -9.99 -16.26
CA GLN A 107 -4.63 -9.87 -17.65
C GLN A 107 -6.01 -10.52 -17.85
N LYS A 108 -6.31 -11.60 -17.12
CA LYS A 108 -7.62 -12.27 -17.17
C LYS A 108 -8.75 -11.32 -16.79
N THR A 109 -8.62 -10.60 -15.65
CA THR A 109 -9.60 -9.60 -15.19
C THR A 109 -9.77 -8.49 -16.23
N SER A 110 -8.67 -8.03 -16.83
CA SER A 110 -8.71 -7.05 -17.90
C SER A 110 -9.48 -7.52 -19.13
N THR A 111 -9.29 -8.79 -19.52
CA THR A 111 -10.01 -9.40 -20.65
C THR A 111 -11.50 -9.57 -20.35
N GLU A 112 -11.87 -10.02 -19.16
CA GLU A 112 -13.27 -10.17 -18.74
C GLU A 112 -13.99 -8.80 -18.75
N THR A 113 -13.35 -7.75 -18.24
CA THR A 113 -13.92 -6.38 -18.31
C THR A 113 -14.03 -5.86 -19.74
N PHE A 114 -13.03 -6.17 -20.59
CA PHE A 114 -13.12 -5.85 -22.02
C PHE A 114 -14.31 -6.53 -22.68
N GLU A 115 -14.56 -7.82 -22.42
CA GLU A 115 -15.69 -8.57 -23.00
C GLU A 115 -17.04 -7.99 -22.55
N GLU A 116 -17.16 -7.62 -21.25
CA GLU A 116 -18.38 -7.00 -20.74
C GLU A 116 -18.62 -5.62 -21.38
N MET A 117 -17.59 -4.79 -21.47
CA MET A 117 -17.68 -3.48 -22.13
C MET A 117 -17.95 -3.60 -23.63
N ALA A 118 -17.35 -4.59 -24.30
CA ALA A 118 -17.61 -4.86 -25.71
C ALA A 118 -19.06 -5.29 -25.94
N SER A 119 -19.60 -6.14 -25.08
CA SER A 119 -21.00 -6.58 -25.10
C SER A 119 -21.96 -5.40 -24.91
N LEU A 120 -21.69 -4.52 -23.95
CA LEU A 120 -22.47 -3.30 -23.74
C LEU A 120 -22.47 -2.41 -24.99
N MET A 121 -21.30 -2.12 -25.54
CA MET A 121 -21.14 -1.23 -26.70
C MET A 121 -21.68 -1.85 -28.02
N ASP A 122 -21.79 -3.17 -28.12
CA ASP A 122 -22.34 -3.85 -29.30
C ASP A 122 -23.86 -4.03 -29.25
N THR A 123 -24.54 -3.47 -28.24
CA THR A 123 -26.01 -3.45 -28.15
C THR A 123 -26.63 -2.63 -29.27
N LYS A 124 -27.92 -2.86 -29.58
CA LYS A 124 -28.65 -2.12 -30.61
C LYS A 124 -28.64 -0.60 -30.36
N ALA A 125 -28.71 -0.19 -29.12
CA ALA A 125 -28.70 1.23 -28.71
C ALA A 125 -27.35 1.89 -28.97
N LEU A 126 -26.23 1.23 -28.65
CA LEU A 126 -24.89 1.82 -28.59
C LEU A 126 -24.01 1.51 -29.81
N ARG A 127 -24.26 0.41 -30.54
CA ARG A 127 -23.46 0.01 -31.72
C ARG A 127 -23.33 1.11 -32.78
N LYS A 128 -24.33 1.98 -32.94
CA LYS A 128 -24.33 3.12 -33.87
C LYS A 128 -23.18 4.10 -33.64
N PHE A 129 -22.64 4.16 -32.42
CA PHE A 129 -21.51 5.03 -32.04
C PHE A 129 -20.14 4.40 -32.30
N LEU A 130 -20.03 3.07 -32.43
CA LEU A 130 -18.78 2.40 -32.69
C LEU A 130 -18.15 2.82 -34.03
N ALA A 131 -16.84 3.03 -34.02
CA ALA A 131 -16.05 3.20 -35.23
C ALA A 131 -16.04 1.90 -36.07
N PRO A 132 -15.75 1.95 -37.37
CA PRO A 132 -15.48 0.74 -38.13
C PRO A 132 -14.34 -0.06 -37.47
N ASN A 133 -14.57 -1.34 -37.20
CA ASN A 133 -13.67 -2.20 -36.42
C ASN A 133 -13.31 -1.57 -35.06
N GLY A 134 -14.29 -0.95 -34.41
CA GLY A 134 -14.11 -0.22 -33.15
C GLY A 134 -13.85 -1.11 -31.95
N ILE A 135 -14.23 -2.38 -31.97
CA ILE A 135 -13.92 -3.38 -30.93
C ILE A 135 -12.72 -4.18 -31.43
N ARG A 136 -11.60 -4.13 -30.69
CA ARG A 136 -10.35 -4.82 -30.99
C ARG A 136 -9.96 -5.71 -29.82
N SER A 137 -9.90 -7.02 -30.08
CA SER A 137 -9.65 -8.06 -29.06
C SER A 137 -8.23 -8.64 -29.12
N ALA A 138 -7.26 -7.92 -29.70
CA ALA A 138 -5.89 -8.41 -29.75
C ALA A 138 -5.28 -8.38 -28.34
N LEU A 139 -4.85 -9.55 -27.83
CA LEU A 139 -4.33 -9.72 -26.48
C LEU A 139 -3.24 -8.69 -26.13
N GLY A 140 -3.42 -7.95 -25.03
CA GLY A 140 -2.56 -6.85 -24.59
C GLY A 140 -2.69 -5.56 -25.41
N ARG A 141 -3.66 -5.49 -26.32
CA ARG A 141 -4.01 -4.30 -27.12
C ARG A 141 -5.52 -4.16 -27.29
N GLU A 142 -6.27 -4.65 -26.31
CA GLU A 142 -7.71 -4.54 -26.28
C GLU A 142 -8.11 -3.06 -26.25
N GLU A 143 -8.98 -2.67 -27.16
CA GLU A 143 -9.45 -1.28 -27.30
C GLU A 143 -10.88 -1.25 -27.81
N ILE A 144 -11.69 -0.37 -27.26
CA ILE A 144 -13.00 0.01 -27.80
C ILE A 144 -12.91 1.46 -28.26
N ARG A 145 -13.30 1.73 -29.51
CA ARG A 145 -13.19 3.05 -30.14
C ARG A 145 -14.51 3.50 -30.77
N LEU A 146 -14.87 4.75 -30.50
CA LEU A 146 -16.05 5.38 -31.08
C LEU A 146 -15.72 6.20 -32.33
N LYS A 147 -16.74 6.53 -33.11
CA LYS A 147 -16.64 7.41 -34.30
C LYS A 147 -16.16 8.83 -33.94
N SER A 148 -16.50 9.30 -32.74
CA SER A 148 -16.04 10.60 -32.22
C SER A 148 -14.50 10.63 -31.98
N GLY A 149 -13.86 9.47 -31.87
CA GLY A 149 -12.46 9.34 -31.47
C GLY A 149 -12.27 8.96 -30.00
N ALA A 150 -13.33 9.03 -29.19
CA ALA A 150 -13.33 8.52 -27.81
C ALA A 150 -12.98 7.03 -27.78
N ARG A 151 -12.32 6.60 -26.72
CA ARG A 151 -11.85 5.21 -26.65
C ARG A 151 -11.67 4.74 -25.21
N MET A 152 -11.75 3.42 -25.03
CA MET A 152 -11.33 2.75 -23.82
C MET A 152 -10.19 1.79 -24.15
N LYS A 153 -9.08 1.90 -23.42
CA LYS A 153 -7.88 1.05 -23.55
C LYS A 153 -7.74 0.20 -22.31
N PHE A 154 -7.44 -1.07 -22.52
CA PHE A 154 -7.19 -2.04 -21.48
C PHE A 154 -5.69 -2.32 -21.41
N LEU A 155 -5.07 -1.97 -20.30
CA LEU A 155 -3.62 -2.01 -20.14
C LEU A 155 -3.23 -2.90 -18.96
N ALA A 156 -2.21 -3.73 -19.17
CA ALA A 156 -1.62 -4.47 -18.06
C ALA A 156 -1.01 -3.51 -17.03
N ARG A 157 -1.23 -3.76 -15.74
CA ARG A 157 -0.67 -2.99 -14.64
C ARG A 157 0.81 -3.35 -14.46
N THR A 158 1.67 -2.53 -15.03
CA THR A 158 3.13 -2.62 -14.86
C THR A 158 3.67 -1.30 -14.32
N ARG A 159 4.87 -1.34 -13.75
CA ARG A 159 5.53 -0.14 -13.18
C ARG A 159 5.63 1.04 -14.15
N ASN A 160 5.67 0.79 -15.45
CA ASN A 160 5.79 1.80 -16.50
C ASN A 160 4.61 1.79 -17.48
N GLY A 161 3.53 1.08 -17.18
CA GLY A 161 2.39 0.87 -18.09
C GLY A 161 1.66 2.15 -18.51
N GLY A 162 1.69 3.17 -17.65
CA GLY A 162 1.09 4.48 -17.93
C GLY A 162 1.92 5.40 -18.85
N ASN A 163 3.19 5.09 -19.08
CA ASN A 163 4.08 5.96 -19.84
C ASN A 163 3.62 6.10 -21.31
N GLY A 164 3.53 7.35 -21.77
CA GLY A 164 3.07 7.65 -23.13
C GLY A 164 1.57 7.47 -23.38
N GLN A 165 0.79 7.16 -22.35
CA GLN A 165 -0.67 7.13 -22.42
C GLN A 165 -1.24 8.52 -22.12
N HIS A 166 -2.45 8.77 -22.65
CA HIS A 166 -3.22 9.99 -22.38
C HIS A 166 -4.69 9.62 -22.23
N GLY A 167 -5.31 10.11 -21.16
CA GLY A 167 -6.72 9.83 -20.86
C GLY A 167 -7.36 10.91 -20.01
N SER A 168 -8.68 10.85 -19.90
CA SER A 168 -9.50 11.71 -19.03
C SER A 168 -10.04 10.94 -17.83
N LEU A 169 -10.26 9.63 -17.98
CA LEU A 169 -10.66 8.73 -16.92
C LEU A 169 -9.62 7.60 -16.79
N LEU A 170 -9.16 7.39 -15.56
CA LEU A 170 -8.28 6.28 -15.20
C LEU A 170 -9.00 5.37 -14.21
N VAL A 171 -9.02 4.09 -14.50
CA VAL A 171 -9.62 3.07 -13.63
C VAL A 171 -8.54 2.10 -13.17
N PHE A 172 -8.32 2.05 -11.87
CA PHE A 172 -7.59 1.00 -11.20
C PHE A 172 -8.60 0.00 -10.65
N ASP A 173 -8.82 -1.09 -11.36
CA ASP A 173 -9.60 -2.22 -10.85
C ASP A 173 -8.69 -3.15 -10.05
N GLU A 174 -9.22 -3.90 -9.10
CA GLU A 174 -8.43 -4.65 -8.12
C GLU A 174 -7.40 -3.73 -7.42
N ALA A 175 -7.85 -2.57 -6.92
CA ALA A 175 -6.97 -1.53 -6.39
C ALA A 175 -6.26 -1.94 -5.08
N GLN A 176 -6.71 -3.00 -4.39
CA GLN A 176 -6.02 -3.61 -3.26
C GLN A 176 -4.63 -4.17 -3.62
N TYR A 177 -4.34 -4.39 -4.91
CA TYR A 177 -3.02 -4.83 -5.40
C TYR A 177 -2.18 -3.69 -6.00
N LEU A 178 -2.57 -2.43 -5.82
CA LEU A 178 -1.94 -1.29 -6.48
C LEU A 178 -0.72 -0.77 -5.70
N ASP A 179 0.47 -0.92 -6.26
CA ASP A 179 1.69 -0.33 -5.69
C ASP A 179 1.86 1.17 -6.04
N LYS A 180 2.63 1.89 -5.22
CA LYS A 180 2.89 3.33 -5.38
C LYS A 180 3.55 3.67 -6.73
N GLN A 181 4.41 2.81 -7.26
CA GLN A 181 5.15 3.08 -8.49
C GLN A 181 4.26 2.95 -9.72
N ALA A 182 3.43 1.90 -9.77
CA ALA A 182 2.43 1.74 -10.81
C ALA A 182 1.42 2.89 -10.77
N GLN A 183 0.91 3.25 -9.57
CA GLN A 183 0.03 4.41 -9.41
C GLN A 183 0.63 5.67 -10.03
N GLY A 184 1.88 6.02 -9.68
CA GLY A 184 2.54 7.23 -10.17
C GLY A 184 2.67 7.27 -11.68
N SER A 185 3.03 6.13 -12.31
CA SER A 185 3.14 6.01 -13.77
C SER A 185 1.80 6.28 -14.48
N PHE A 186 0.71 5.70 -13.98
CA PHE A 186 -0.60 5.88 -14.60
C PHE A 186 -1.24 7.24 -14.30
N LEU A 187 -1.04 7.82 -13.10
CA LEU A 187 -1.51 9.18 -12.80
C LEU A 187 -0.88 10.22 -13.74
N ALA A 188 0.39 10.03 -14.14
CA ALA A 188 1.03 10.87 -15.13
C ALA A 188 0.30 10.85 -16.48
N ALA A 189 -0.33 9.73 -16.86
CA ALA A 189 -1.07 9.58 -18.11
C ALA A 189 -2.32 10.47 -18.20
N ILE A 190 -2.93 10.81 -17.08
CA ILE A 190 -4.12 11.68 -17.03
C ILE A 190 -3.81 13.12 -16.61
N SER A 191 -2.61 13.39 -16.09
CA SER A 191 -2.23 14.71 -15.58
C SER A 191 -2.29 15.82 -16.65
N ALA A 192 -2.08 15.47 -17.94
CA ALA A 192 -2.16 16.38 -19.07
C ALA A 192 -3.56 16.51 -19.68
N CYS A 193 -4.58 15.94 -19.03
CA CYS A 193 -5.96 16.01 -19.50
C CYS A 193 -6.43 17.48 -19.61
N LYS A 194 -6.94 17.85 -20.79
CA LYS A 194 -7.45 19.20 -21.09
C LYS A 194 -8.97 19.24 -21.24
N THR A 195 -9.69 18.19 -20.84
CA THR A 195 -11.15 18.21 -20.88
C THR A 195 -11.69 19.25 -19.90
N ARG A 196 -12.86 19.81 -20.19
CA ARG A 196 -13.52 20.82 -19.34
C ARG A 196 -13.75 20.29 -17.90
N ARG A 197 -14.02 18.97 -17.75
CA ARG A 197 -14.31 18.36 -16.46
C ARG A 197 -13.05 18.04 -15.67
N GLY A 198 -11.89 18.04 -16.31
CA GLY A 198 -10.61 17.61 -15.73
C GLY A 198 -10.48 16.08 -15.65
N PRO A 199 -9.31 15.59 -15.22
CA PRO A 199 -9.10 14.16 -15.09
C PRO A 199 -9.85 13.58 -13.88
N GLN A 200 -10.22 12.29 -13.98
CA GLN A 200 -10.78 11.53 -12.86
C GLN A 200 -10.08 10.18 -12.74
N THR A 201 -9.87 9.73 -11.50
CA THR A 201 -9.32 8.40 -11.18
C THR A 201 -10.33 7.65 -10.31
N ILE A 202 -10.60 6.40 -10.68
CA ILE A 202 -11.42 5.46 -9.90
C ILE A 202 -10.52 4.36 -9.37
N TYR A 203 -10.56 4.12 -8.07
CA TYR A 203 -9.93 3.02 -7.37
C TYR A 203 -11.02 2.06 -6.92
N ASN A 204 -11.15 0.94 -7.60
CA ASN A 204 -12.19 -0.04 -7.34
C ASN A 204 -11.56 -1.34 -6.83
N GLY A 205 -12.00 -1.85 -5.70
CA GLY A 205 -11.35 -3.01 -5.09
C GLY A 205 -12.20 -3.73 -4.04
N ASN A 206 -11.56 -4.68 -3.40
CA ASN A 206 -12.05 -5.40 -2.23
C ASN A 206 -11.21 -5.02 -1.00
N ALA A 207 -11.67 -5.39 0.19
CA ALA A 207 -10.83 -5.35 1.37
C ALA A 207 -9.56 -6.21 1.14
N PRO A 208 -8.37 -5.69 1.47
CA PRO A 208 -7.11 -6.40 1.25
C PRO A 208 -7.00 -7.65 2.10
N GLU A 209 -6.41 -8.71 1.54
CA GLU A 209 -6.01 -9.92 2.24
C GLU A 209 -4.53 -9.85 2.68
N ASP A 210 -4.09 -10.85 3.47
CA ASP A 210 -2.70 -10.98 3.87
C ASP A 210 -1.77 -11.15 2.67
N GLY A 211 -0.76 -10.28 2.61
CA GLY A 211 0.22 -10.28 1.52
C GLY A 211 -0.13 -9.37 0.34
N ASP A 212 -1.29 -8.75 0.32
CA ASP A 212 -1.66 -7.77 -0.67
C ASP A 212 -0.82 -6.48 -0.53
N ASN A 213 -0.45 -5.88 -1.65
CA ASN A 213 0.25 -4.60 -1.64
C ASN A 213 -0.77 -3.43 -1.63
N SER A 214 -1.53 -3.33 -0.55
CA SER A 214 -2.70 -2.44 -0.43
C SER A 214 -2.37 -1.00 -0.05
N VAL A 215 -1.11 -0.65 0.16
CA VAL A 215 -0.66 0.65 0.71
C VAL A 215 -1.32 1.87 0.05
N VAL A 216 -1.59 1.81 -1.26
CA VAL A 216 -2.26 2.90 -1.98
C VAL A 216 -3.74 2.94 -1.64
N PHE A 217 -4.42 1.79 -1.70
CA PHE A 217 -5.86 1.68 -1.48
C PHE A 217 -6.23 2.01 -0.04
N ASP A 218 -5.48 1.47 0.94
CA ASP A 218 -5.66 1.74 2.36
C ASP A 218 -5.46 3.22 2.69
N ARG A 219 -4.44 3.85 2.12
CA ARG A 219 -4.20 5.28 2.29
C ARG A 219 -5.37 6.11 1.78
N ILE A 220 -5.87 5.82 0.56
CA ILE A 220 -7.00 6.58 -0.02
C ILE A 220 -8.23 6.44 0.87
N ARG A 221 -8.53 5.21 1.34
CA ARG A 221 -9.59 4.94 2.29
C ARG A 221 -9.43 5.74 3.57
N ALA A 222 -8.29 5.58 4.23
CA ALA A 222 -8.01 6.25 5.50
C ALA A 222 -8.06 7.78 5.39
N ASP A 223 -7.55 8.35 4.29
CA ASP A 223 -7.59 9.80 4.04
C ASP A 223 -9.00 10.32 3.80
N ALA A 224 -9.82 9.57 3.07
CA ALA A 224 -11.22 9.92 2.81
C ALA A 224 -12.06 9.85 4.10
N LEU A 225 -12.00 8.73 4.83
CA LEU A 225 -12.76 8.51 6.07
C LEU A 225 -12.37 9.48 7.18
N ALA A 226 -11.11 9.87 7.27
CA ALA A 226 -10.64 10.88 8.22
C ALA A 226 -10.90 12.34 7.79
N GLY A 227 -11.51 12.56 6.61
CA GLY A 227 -11.75 13.91 6.08
C GLY A 227 -10.49 14.69 5.70
N ARG A 228 -9.34 14.01 5.53
CA ARG A 228 -8.07 14.64 5.12
C ARG A 228 -8.08 15.11 3.67
N THR A 229 -8.95 14.53 2.84
CA THR A 229 -9.14 14.90 1.43
C THR A 229 -10.54 15.46 1.20
N LYS A 230 -10.61 16.67 0.62
CA LYS A 230 -11.91 17.36 0.39
C LYS A 230 -12.56 17.01 -0.95
N ARG A 231 -11.83 16.37 -1.85
CA ARG A 231 -12.26 16.08 -3.23
C ARG A 231 -12.08 14.61 -3.60
N THR A 232 -12.17 13.73 -2.60
CA THR A 232 -12.20 12.28 -2.79
C THR A 232 -13.58 11.77 -2.41
N ALA A 233 -14.24 11.04 -3.31
CA ALA A 233 -15.39 10.24 -2.97
C ALA A 233 -14.90 8.86 -2.50
N TRP A 234 -15.51 8.35 -1.42
CA TRP A 234 -15.28 7.00 -0.93
C TRP A 234 -16.59 6.34 -0.56
N THR A 235 -16.83 5.17 -1.09
CA THR A 235 -17.97 4.33 -0.78
C THR A 235 -17.52 2.94 -0.41
N GLU A 236 -18.08 2.35 0.63
CA GLU A 236 -17.76 0.96 0.98
C GLU A 236 -18.96 0.21 1.55
N TRP A 237 -19.07 -1.05 1.17
CA TRP A 237 -19.98 -2.05 1.74
C TRP A 237 -19.15 -3.04 2.57
N SER A 238 -18.74 -2.59 3.74
CA SER A 238 -17.81 -3.30 4.61
C SER A 238 -18.30 -3.31 6.05
N ILE A 239 -17.75 -4.20 6.85
CA ILE A 239 -17.89 -4.14 8.31
C ILE A 239 -16.89 -3.17 8.94
N GLY A 240 -16.04 -2.56 8.13
CA GLY A 240 -15.01 -1.62 8.56
C GLY A 240 -13.70 -2.29 8.96
N ALA A 241 -12.90 -1.53 9.72
CA ALA A 241 -11.59 -1.96 10.17
C ALA A 241 -11.65 -2.39 11.64
N SER A 242 -11.10 -3.58 11.96
CA SER A 242 -10.98 -4.09 13.33
C SER A 242 -9.75 -4.99 13.49
N LEU A 243 -9.25 -5.10 14.73
CA LEU A 243 -8.19 -6.04 15.10
C LEU A 243 -8.71 -7.47 15.22
N GLU A 244 -9.96 -7.61 15.72
CA GLU A 244 -10.58 -8.89 15.97
C GLU A 244 -11.34 -9.37 14.73
N LEU A 245 -11.22 -10.67 14.45
CA LEU A 245 -12.02 -11.32 13.43
C LEU A 245 -13.49 -11.19 13.79
N PRO A 246 -14.35 -10.72 12.86
CA PRO A 246 -15.78 -10.60 13.09
C PRO A 246 -16.43 -11.99 13.25
N ASP A 247 -17.63 -12.01 13.82
CA ASP A 247 -18.48 -13.22 13.78
C ASP A 247 -18.96 -13.43 12.33
N VAL A 248 -18.21 -14.23 11.57
CA VAL A 248 -18.52 -14.52 10.18
C VAL A 248 -19.79 -15.35 9.98
N SER A 249 -20.37 -15.92 11.05
CA SER A 249 -21.62 -16.67 11.01
C SER A 249 -22.86 -15.77 11.04
N ASP A 250 -22.70 -14.47 11.35
CA ASP A 250 -23.80 -13.52 11.41
C ASP A 250 -24.31 -13.16 9.99
N ARG A 251 -25.45 -13.74 9.63
CA ARG A 251 -26.10 -13.50 8.33
C ARG A 251 -26.53 -12.05 8.11
N ALA A 252 -26.75 -11.28 9.17
CA ALA A 252 -27.07 -9.87 9.03
C ALA A 252 -25.88 -9.07 8.47
N LEU A 253 -24.64 -9.51 8.73
CA LEU A 253 -23.44 -8.94 8.11
C LEU A 253 -23.38 -9.29 6.63
N TRP A 254 -23.79 -10.50 6.22
CA TRP A 254 -23.82 -10.91 4.81
C TRP A 254 -24.76 -10.02 3.99
N GLU A 255 -25.97 -9.75 4.50
CA GLU A 255 -26.93 -8.84 3.86
C GLU A 255 -26.41 -7.39 3.85
N ARG A 256 -25.76 -6.97 4.93
CA ARG A 256 -25.23 -5.61 5.10
C ARG A 256 -24.12 -5.28 4.10
N THR A 257 -23.28 -6.24 3.77
CA THR A 257 -22.05 -6.00 2.98
C THR A 257 -22.15 -6.47 1.52
N ASN A 258 -23.19 -7.23 1.16
CA ASN A 258 -23.36 -7.72 -0.22
C ASN A 258 -24.59 -7.09 -0.88
N PRO A 259 -24.44 -5.88 -1.47
CA PRO A 259 -25.59 -5.15 -2.02
C PRO A 259 -26.31 -5.87 -3.17
N SER A 260 -25.66 -6.78 -3.85
CA SER A 260 -26.23 -7.58 -4.95
C SER A 260 -26.83 -8.91 -4.52
N LEU A 261 -26.93 -9.15 -3.22
CA LEU A 261 -27.57 -10.34 -2.69
C LEU A 261 -29.04 -10.40 -3.10
N GLY A 262 -29.49 -11.57 -3.55
CA GLY A 262 -30.82 -11.80 -4.10
C GLY A 262 -30.94 -11.51 -5.61
N VAL A 263 -29.96 -10.84 -6.24
CA VAL A 263 -29.94 -10.52 -7.68
C VAL A 263 -28.79 -11.21 -8.40
N LEU A 264 -27.54 -10.85 -8.07
CA LEU A 264 -26.33 -11.44 -8.67
C LEU A 264 -25.76 -12.58 -7.82
N ILE A 265 -26.00 -12.56 -6.53
CA ILE A 265 -25.50 -13.53 -5.57
C ILE A 265 -26.69 -14.11 -4.83
N SER A 266 -26.76 -15.46 -4.69
CA SER A 266 -27.75 -16.11 -3.84
C SER A 266 -27.22 -16.30 -2.41
N MET A 267 -28.15 -16.42 -1.44
CA MET A 267 -27.77 -16.79 -0.08
C MET A 267 -27.06 -18.15 -0.04
N ASP A 268 -27.54 -19.13 -0.82
CA ASP A 268 -26.91 -20.46 -0.92
C ASP A 268 -25.47 -20.39 -1.41
N THR A 269 -25.13 -19.40 -2.27
CA THR A 269 -23.76 -19.20 -2.73
C THR A 269 -22.86 -18.72 -1.57
N ILE A 270 -23.35 -17.76 -0.77
CA ILE A 270 -22.58 -17.26 0.37
C ILE A 270 -22.46 -18.35 1.46
N GLU A 271 -23.51 -19.14 1.68
CA GLU A 271 -23.45 -20.28 2.61
C GLU A 271 -22.41 -21.32 2.18
N ALA A 272 -22.36 -21.66 0.90
CA ALA A 272 -21.38 -22.62 0.38
C ALA A 272 -19.94 -22.09 0.52
N GLU A 273 -19.71 -20.81 0.33
CA GLU A 273 -18.40 -20.18 0.55
C GLU A 273 -18.03 -20.14 2.04
N TYR A 274 -18.98 -19.80 2.91
CA TYR A 274 -18.79 -19.83 4.37
C TYR A 274 -18.39 -21.22 4.89
N GLU A 275 -18.95 -22.31 4.29
CA GLU A 275 -18.60 -23.67 4.64
C GLU A 275 -17.24 -24.11 4.07
N ALA A 276 -16.80 -23.53 2.95
CA ALA A 276 -15.61 -23.96 2.21
C ALA A 276 -14.34 -23.17 2.57
N GLU A 277 -14.48 -21.91 2.95
CA GLU A 277 -13.36 -21.00 3.20
C GLU A 277 -13.03 -20.95 4.71
N ASP A 278 -11.78 -20.55 5.03
CA ASP A 278 -11.48 -20.18 6.40
C ASP A 278 -12.15 -18.84 6.76
N ALA A 279 -12.37 -18.64 8.06
CA ALA A 279 -13.15 -17.51 8.56
C ALA A 279 -12.51 -16.14 8.21
N GLU A 280 -11.19 -16.07 8.15
CA GLU A 280 -10.45 -14.85 7.85
C GLU A 280 -10.60 -14.48 6.36
N GLN A 281 -10.42 -15.47 5.48
CA GLN A 281 -10.62 -15.30 4.04
C GLN A 281 -12.05 -14.89 3.72
N PHE A 282 -13.04 -15.55 4.32
CA PHE A 282 -14.46 -15.20 4.17
C PHE A 282 -14.75 -13.76 4.63
N ALA A 283 -14.19 -13.34 5.77
CA ALA A 283 -14.35 -11.98 6.28
C ALA A 283 -13.83 -10.92 5.29
N HIS A 284 -12.65 -11.14 4.71
CA HIS A 284 -12.10 -10.23 3.69
C HIS A 284 -12.97 -10.20 2.43
N GLN A 285 -13.36 -11.37 1.91
CA GLN A 285 -13.98 -11.49 0.59
C GLN A 285 -15.46 -11.18 0.58
N ARG A 286 -16.19 -11.45 1.70
CA ARG A 286 -17.65 -11.30 1.79
C ARG A 286 -18.12 -10.24 2.75
N LEU A 287 -17.31 -9.90 3.77
CA LEU A 287 -17.71 -8.88 4.73
C LEU A 287 -16.96 -7.55 4.53
N GLY A 288 -16.00 -7.49 3.61
CA GLY A 288 -15.20 -6.29 3.42
C GLY A 288 -14.41 -5.94 4.68
N TRP A 289 -13.90 -6.95 5.39
CA TRP A 289 -13.13 -6.74 6.60
C TRP A 289 -11.74 -6.21 6.29
N PHE A 290 -11.47 -4.99 6.78
CA PHE A 290 -10.13 -4.45 6.79
C PHE A 290 -9.46 -4.84 8.10
N ALA A 291 -8.68 -5.93 8.07
CA ALA A 291 -7.88 -6.30 9.23
C ALA A 291 -7.00 -5.11 9.63
N THR A 292 -7.26 -4.52 10.78
CA THR A 292 -6.45 -3.41 11.27
C THR A 292 -5.14 -3.98 11.78
N ARG A 293 -4.15 -3.98 10.93
CA ARG A 293 -2.78 -4.36 11.26
C ARG A 293 -1.97 -3.17 11.76
N ALA A 294 -2.63 -2.10 12.19
CA ALA A 294 -1.93 -0.90 12.64
C ALA A 294 -0.85 -1.20 13.69
N ASP A 295 -1.01 -2.31 14.44
CA ASP A 295 0.02 -2.80 15.36
C ASP A 295 0.79 -4.04 14.88
N LEU A 296 0.31 -4.76 13.84
CA LEU A 296 0.99 -5.95 13.30
C LEU A 296 2.00 -5.63 12.20
N ASP A 297 1.80 -4.54 11.47
CA ASP A 297 2.81 -4.07 10.50
C ASP A 297 3.97 -3.36 11.18
N HIS A 298 3.77 -2.79 12.38
CA HIS A 298 4.84 -2.24 13.18
C HIS A 298 5.51 -3.34 14.00
N LEU A 299 6.81 -3.47 13.82
CA LEU A 299 7.62 -4.47 14.53
C LEU A 299 7.78 -4.15 16.01
N ILE A 300 7.57 -2.89 16.39
CA ILE A 300 7.75 -2.34 17.73
C ILE A 300 6.57 -1.42 18.03
N SER A 301 5.81 -1.70 19.11
CA SER A 301 4.70 -0.84 19.52
C SER A 301 5.19 0.44 20.21
N GLN A 302 4.37 1.49 20.19
CA GLN A 302 4.64 2.73 20.93
C GLN A 302 4.82 2.46 22.43
N GLU A 303 4.00 1.59 23.01
CA GLU A 303 4.05 1.22 24.43
C GLU A 303 5.38 0.54 24.77
N THR A 304 5.77 -0.48 24.01
CA THR A 304 7.03 -1.23 24.21
C THR A 304 8.26 -0.33 24.01
N TRP A 305 8.21 0.55 22.99
CA TRP A 305 9.31 1.49 22.74
C TRP A 305 9.46 2.51 23.88
N THR A 306 8.35 3.07 24.35
CA THR A 306 8.36 4.01 25.47
C THR A 306 8.82 3.35 26.77
N ALA A 307 8.42 2.10 27.02
CA ALA A 307 8.87 1.33 28.19
C ALA A 307 10.38 1.03 28.17
N ALA A 308 11.00 0.98 27.00
CA ALA A 308 12.45 0.79 26.83
C ALA A 308 13.27 2.09 27.00
N GLN A 309 12.62 3.24 27.07
CA GLN A 309 13.30 4.54 27.23
C GLN A 309 13.90 4.67 28.64
N THR A 310 15.11 5.20 28.73
CA THR A 310 15.79 5.51 30.00
C THR A 310 16.47 6.87 29.94
N GLU A 311 16.53 7.56 31.09
CA GLU A 311 17.34 8.77 31.26
C GLU A 311 18.78 8.45 31.75
N ASP A 312 18.98 7.24 32.31
CA ASP A 312 20.24 6.80 32.88
C ASP A 312 20.85 5.67 32.05
N PRO A 313 21.68 6.00 31.03
CA PRO A 313 22.37 4.98 30.22
C PRO A 313 23.41 4.21 31.08
N PRO A 314 23.68 2.92 30.76
CA PRO A 314 24.62 2.13 31.55
C PRO A 314 26.04 2.68 31.47
N THR A 315 26.60 3.05 32.64
CA THR A 315 27.99 3.56 32.76
C THR A 315 29.01 2.44 32.74
N THR A 316 28.61 1.21 33.05
CA THR A 316 29.43 0.00 33.01
C THR A 316 28.83 -1.00 32.03
N TYR A 317 29.66 -1.60 31.19
CA TYR A 317 29.21 -2.54 30.16
C TYR A 317 30.27 -3.62 29.90
N ASP A 318 29.82 -4.76 29.41
CA ASP A 318 30.69 -5.88 29.05
C ASP A 318 31.37 -5.62 27.69
N LYS A 319 30.58 -5.26 26.69
CA LYS A 319 31.06 -4.99 25.35
C LYS A 319 30.40 -3.76 24.76
N LEU A 320 31.15 -3.03 23.95
CA LEU A 320 30.67 -1.92 23.14
C LEU A 320 30.96 -2.22 21.68
N ALA A 321 29.95 -2.09 20.82
CA ALA A 321 30.11 -2.21 19.38
C ALA A 321 29.43 -1.07 18.63
N TYR A 322 29.85 -0.86 17.39
CA TYR A 322 29.28 0.11 16.47
C TYR A 322 28.61 -0.60 15.32
N GLY A 323 27.49 -0.05 14.86
CA GLY A 323 26.76 -0.48 13.68
C GLY A 323 26.71 0.64 12.65
N ILE A 324 26.94 0.28 11.41
CA ILE A 324 26.99 1.21 10.27
C ILE A 324 26.11 0.66 9.17
N ARG A 325 25.16 1.48 8.72
CA ARG A 325 24.24 1.12 7.65
C ARG A 325 24.26 2.17 6.55
N PHE A 326 24.57 1.76 5.33
CA PHE A 326 24.37 2.57 4.13
C PHE A 326 22.93 2.43 3.64
N THR A 327 22.33 3.52 3.18
CA THR A 327 21.04 3.47 2.49
C THR A 327 21.12 2.59 1.24
N PRO A 328 20.00 1.96 0.77
CA PRO A 328 20.02 1.09 -0.40
C PRO A 328 20.52 1.76 -1.69
N ASP A 329 20.39 3.08 -1.80
CA ASP A 329 20.87 3.88 -2.92
C ASP A 329 22.29 4.43 -2.71
N GLY A 330 22.90 4.15 -1.55
CA GLY A 330 24.24 4.59 -1.18
C GLY A 330 24.40 6.08 -0.88
N ARG A 331 23.29 6.84 -0.80
CA ARG A 331 23.33 8.30 -0.63
C ARG A 331 23.56 8.80 0.78
N ALA A 332 23.32 7.96 1.76
CA ALA A 332 23.53 8.28 3.17
C ALA A 332 24.10 7.08 3.93
N VAL A 333 24.69 7.36 5.09
CA VAL A 333 25.23 6.36 6.02
C VAL A 333 24.85 6.72 7.45
N SER A 334 24.29 5.75 8.16
CA SER A 334 23.89 5.83 9.56
C SER A 334 24.90 5.16 10.46
N LEU A 335 25.18 5.75 11.61
CA LEU A 335 26.05 5.24 12.66
C LEU A 335 25.26 5.11 13.96
N ALA A 336 25.37 3.95 14.60
CA ALA A 336 24.81 3.69 15.92
C ALA A 336 25.81 2.95 16.82
N THR A 337 25.51 2.92 18.10
CA THR A 337 26.27 2.16 19.11
C THR A 337 25.36 1.23 19.90
N ALA A 338 25.92 0.13 20.38
CA ALA A 338 25.27 -0.74 21.34
C ALA A 338 26.24 -1.21 22.39
N VAL A 339 25.75 -1.34 23.61
CA VAL A 339 26.48 -1.97 24.71
C VAL A 339 25.68 -3.14 25.27
N THR A 340 26.40 -4.17 25.76
CA THR A 340 25.82 -5.27 26.52
C THR A 340 26.26 -5.18 27.97
N HIS A 341 25.35 -5.50 28.90
CA HIS A 341 25.59 -5.54 30.34
C HIS A 341 24.78 -6.69 30.97
N PRO A 342 25.00 -7.05 32.24
CA PRO A 342 24.36 -8.21 32.85
C PRO A 342 22.83 -8.19 32.89
N LEU A 343 22.20 -7.02 32.80
CA LEU A 343 20.76 -6.83 32.83
C LEU A 343 20.12 -6.67 31.44
N GLY A 344 20.89 -6.72 30.33
CA GLY A 344 20.37 -6.55 29.00
C GLY A 344 21.35 -5.86 28.02
N CYS A 345 20.82 -4.95 27.24
CA CYS A 345 21.59 -4.14 26.30
C CYS A 345 21.04 -2.72 26.21
N HIS A 346 21.87 -1.81 25.71
CA HIS A 346 21.48 -0.41 25.46
C HIS A 346 21.96 -0.02 24.08
N ILE A 347 21.12 0.73 23.35
CA ILE A 347 21.42 1.25 22.01
C ILE A 347 21.32 2.75 21.98
N GLU A 348 22.15 3.38 21.15
CA GLU A 348 22.06 4.81 20.84
C GLU A 348 22.28 5.02 19.34
N PHE A 349 21.42 5.79 18.73
CA PHE A 349 21.66 6.30 17.39
C PHE A 349 22.60 7.51 17.50
N VAL A 350 23.63 7.56 16.65
CA VAL A 350 24.61 8.64 16.71
C VAL A 350 24.29 9.71 15.69
N ARG A 351 24.18 9.35 14.40
CA ARG A 351 23.76 10.25 13.32
C ARG A 351 23.69 9.55 11.96
N THR A 352 23.02 10.19 11.02
CA THR A 352 23.06 9.90 9.59
C THR A 352 23.71 11.06 8.84
N GLU A 353 24.59 10.77 7.89
CA GLU A 353 25.24 11.78 7.05
C GLU A 353 25.16 11.39 5.57
N PRO A 354 25.04 12.37 4.65
CA PRO A 354 25.12 12.13 3.23
C PRO A 354 26.51 11.64 2.81
N THR A 355 26.56 10.62 1.96
CA THR A 355 27.83 10.06 1.45
C THR A 355 28.53 10.94 0.42
N VAL A 356 27.83 11.95 -0.15
CA VAL A 356 28.40 12.90 -1.11
C VAL A 356 29.63 13.67 -0.58
N ALA A 357 29.68 13.87 0.74
CA ALA A 357 30.83 14.50 1.43
C ALA A 357 31.96 13.50 1.76
N GLY A 358 31.81 12.23 1.37
CA GLY A 358 32.74 11.15 1.73
C GLY A 358 32.49 10.58 3.13
N VAL A 359 33.19 9.49 3.45
CA VAL A 359 33.04 8.76 4.73
C VAL A 359 34.25 8.91 5.66
N ALA A 360 35.16 9.84 5.38
CA ALA A 360 36.38 10.05 6.18
C ALA A 360 36.06 10.38 7.64
N TRP A 361 35.03 11.20 7.89
CA TRP A 361 34.54 11.53 9.22
C TRP A 361 34.20 10.28 10.05
N LEU A 362 33.63 9.25 9.39
CA LEU A 362 33.20 8.01 10.03
C LEU A 362 34.43 7.16 10.39
N VAL A 363 35.41 7.09 9.48
CA VAL A 363 36.68 6.40 9.73
C VAL A 363 37.39 7.03 10.93
N ASP A 364 37.54 8.37 10.94
CA ASP A 364 38.22 9.08 12.02
C ASP A 364 37.47 8.90 13.35
N TRP A 365 36.14 8.97 13.33
CA TRP A 365 35.29 8.81 14.52
C TRP A 365 35.42 7.43 15.16
N ILE A 366 35.42 6.36 14.35
CA ILE A 366 35.57 4.96 14.80
C ILE A 366 36.97 4.70 15.29
N VAL A 367 37.99 5.13 14.53
CA VAL A 367 39.40 4.89 14.85
C VAL A 367 39.81 5.59 16.15
N ALA A 368 39.30 6.80 16.40
CA ALA A 368 39.54 7.50 17.67
C ALA A 368 39.01 6.71 18.89
N ARG A 369 38.06 5.80 18.68
CA ARG A 369 37.42 4.98 19.73
C ARG A 369 37.81 3.51 19.71
N LYS A 370 38.78 3.13 18.88
CA LYS A 370 39.21 1.71 18.66
C LYS A 370 39.57 0.93 19.92
N GLY A 371 40.07 1.60 20.94
CA GLY A 371 40.46 1.00 22.22
C GLY A 371 39.29 0.53 23.08
N LYS A 372 38.06 1.07 22.83
CA LYS A 372 36.85 0.71 23.54
C LYS A 372 35.96 -0.24 22.72
N ALA A 373 36.02 -0.19 21.39
CA ALA A 373 35.19 -0.97 20.51
C ALA A 373 35.51 -2.46 20.53
N ALA A 374 34.58 -3.30 20.85
CA ALA A 374 34.72 -4.76 20.70
C ALA A 374 34.55 -5.16 19.23
N ALA A 375 33.62 -4.55 18.51
CA ALA A 375 33.42 -4.80 17.07
C ALA A 375 32.84 -3.58 16.39
N VAL A 376 32.89 -3.56 15.05
CA VAL A 376 32.21 -2.63 14.14
C VAL A 376 31.55 -3.49 13.07
N ALA A 377 30.22 -3.52 13.03
CA ALA A 377 29.45 -4.18 11.98
C ALA A 377 29.08 -3.17 10.90
N ILE A 378 29.19 -3.55 9.64
CA ILE A 378 28.93 -2.70 8.48
C ILE A 378 28.05 -3.47 7.49
N ASP A 379 26.94 -2.87 7.05
CA ASP A 379 26.12 -3.39 5.95
C ASP A 379 25.86 -2.29 4.90
N GLY A 380 25.79 -2.68 3.63
CA GLY A 380 25.53 -1.76 2.52
C GLY A 380 26.35 -2.08 1.27
N ARG A 381 26.21 -3.27 0.72
CA ARG A 381 26.79 -3.67 -0.59
C ARG A 381 28.31 -3.35 -0.72
N ALA A 382 28.68 -2.71 -1.85
CA ALA A 382 30.07 -2.37 -2.14
C ALA A 382 30.67 -1.35 -1.16
N ASP A 383 29.89 -0.39 -0.70
CA ASP A 383 30.32 0.67 0.22
C ASP A 383 30.78 0.10 1.58
N ALA A 384 30.12 -0.97 2.06
CA ALA A 384 30.50 -1.65 3.29
C ALA A 384 31.89 -2.32 3.21
N LEU A 385 32.22 -2.91 2.06
CA LEU A 385 33.53 -3.53 1.83
C LEU A 385 34.63 -2.49 1.81
N ASP A 386 34.41 -1.39 1.09
CA ASP A 386 35.40 -0.30 0.99
C ASP A 386 35.62 0.36 2.35
N LEU A 387 34.58 0.72 3.06
CA LEU A 387 34.67 1.28 4.41
C LEU A 387 35.41 0.32 5.36
N GLY A 388 35.10 -0.97 5.30
CA GLY A 388 35.79 -1.98 6.10
C GLY A 388 37.31 -2.02 5.84
N GLN A 389 37.74 -1.88 4.59
CA GLN A 389 39.14 -1.78 4.22
C GLN A 389 39.80 -0.48 4.73
N GLN A 390 39.09 0.65 4.59
CA GLN A 390 39.55 1.95 5.09
C GLN A 390 39.75 1.91 6.59
N LEU A 391 38.84 1.35 7.37
CA LEU A 391 38.93 1.19 8.82
C LEU A 391 40.16 0.36 9.23
N VAL A 392 40.42 -0.78 8.55
CA VAL A 392 41.58 -1.62 8.81
C VAL A 392 42.88 -0.88 8.47
N LYS A 393 42.91 -0.18 7.33
CA LYS A 393 44.07 0.64 6.93
C LYS A 393 44.37 1.76 7.91
N ALA A 394 43.31 2.35 8.51
CA ALA A 394 43.41 3.39 9.52
C ALA A 394 43.73 2.87 10.94
N GLY A 395 43.92 1.56 11.10
CA GLY A 395 44.41 0.94 12.34
C GLY A 395 43.36 0.26 13.21
N MET A 396 42.15 0.00 12.69
CA MET A 396 41.24 -0.93 13.36
C MET A 396 41.75 -2.38 13.21
N PRO A 397 41.69 -3.21 14.25
CA PRO A 397 42.03 -4.61 14.13
C PRO A 397 41.11 -5.33 13.13
N LYS A 398 41.69 -6.07 12.19
CA LYS A 398 40.93 -6.74 11.11
C LYS A 398 39.73 -7.56 11.64
N HIS A 399 39.96 -8.28 12.73
CA HIS A 399 38.91 -9.14 13.36
C HIS A 399 37.88 -8.37 14.19
N ALA A 400 38.02 -7.05 14.33
CA ALA A 400 37.03 -6.19 14.93
C ALA A 400 36.05 -5.60 13.88
N VAL A 401 36.42 -5.66 12.59
CA VAL A 401 35.58 -5.16 11.49
C VAL A 401 34.80 -6.33 10.89
N MET A 402 33.50 -6.26 10.95
CA MET A 402 32.53 -7.28 10.51
C MET A 402 31.69 -6.70 9.36
N VAL A 403 31.91 -7.17 8.14
CA VAL A 403 31.04 -6.85 7.01
C VAL A 403 29.91 -7.86 7.02
N ALA A 404 28.68 -7.40 7.32
CA ALA A 404 27.51 -8.24 7.48
C ALA A 404 27.08 -8.86 6.14
N ARG A 405 26.73 -10.14 6.17
CA ARG A 405 26.05 -10.83 5.08
C ARG A 405 24.56 -10.60 5.23
N THR A 406 23.79 -10.90 4.19
CA THR A 406 22.32 -10.80 4.23
C THR A 406 21.71 -11.57 5.42
N SER A 407 22.21 -12.78 5.68
CA SER A 407 21.78 -13.59 6.84
C SER A 407 22.10 -12.93 8.19
N ASP A 408 23.22 -12.21 8.27
CA ASP A 408 23.64 -11.53 9.50
C ASP A 408 22.77 -10.29 9.76
N ALA A 409 22.40 -9.55 8.69
CA ALA A 409 21.48 -8.42 8.77
C ALA A 409 20.07 -8.87 9.20
N ILE A 410 19.52 -9.95 8.59
CA ILE A 410 18.23 -10.54 9.01
C ILE A 410 18.27 -10.94 10.49
N ALA A 411 19.35 -11.58 10.93
CA ALA A 411 19.52 -11.98 12.32
C ALA A 411 19.63 -10.77 13.27
N ALA A 412 20.31 -9.70 12.83
CA ALA A 412 20.45 -8.47 13.59
C ALA A 412 19.09 -7.79 13.84
N ASP A 413 18.27 -7.65 12.77
CA ASP A 413 16.95 -7.03 12.84
C ASP A 413 16.02 -7.80 13.75
N ALA A 414 15.94 -9.13 13.60
CA ALA A 414 15.17 -9.99 14.47
C ALA A 414 15.64 -9.92 15.94
N MET A 415 16.97 -9.85 16.16
CA MET A 415 17.56 -9.74 17.50
C MET A 415 17.18 -8.45 18.19
N LEU A 416 17.12 -7.33 17.46
CA LEU A 416 16.71 -6.03 18.03
C LEU A 416 15.25 -6.03 18.39
N VAL A 417 14.37 -6.47 17.49
CA VAL A 417 12.93 -6.55 17.75
C VAL A 417 12.63 -7.41 18.97
N ASN A 418 13.24 -8.59 19.06
CA ASN A 418 13.07 -9.47 20.23
C ASN A 418 13.59 -8.80 21.52
N ALA A 419 14.74 -8.13 21.46
CA ALA A 419 15.30 -7.48 22.65
C ALA A 419 14.43 -6.35 23.19
N VAL A 420 13.77 -5.58 22.30
CA VAL A 420 12.81 -4.54 22.67
C VAL A 420 11.55 -5.17 23.26
N ASN A 421 10.95 -6.13 22.56
CA ASN A 421 9.68 -6.74 22.95
C ASN A 421 9.79 -7.57 24.23
N ASP A 422 10.96 -8.16 24.50
CA ASP A 422 11.24 -8.91 25.73
C ASP A 422 11.62 -8.00 26.92
N GLY A 423 11.67 -6.66 26.75
CA GLY A 423 12.09 -5.71 27.78
C GLY A 423 13.57 -5.81 28.17
N ASN A 424 14.42 -6.35 27.29
CA ASN A 424 15.84 -6.58 27.50
C ASN A 424 16.73 -5.52 26.83
N LEU A 425 16.13 -4.43 26.31
CA LEU A 425 16.81 -3.35 25.65
C LEU A 425 16.38 -2.01 26.24
N THR A 426 17.34 -1.08 26.36
CA THR A 426 17.06 0.32 26.69
C THR A 426 17.65 1.25 25.63
N HIS A 427 17.10 2.47 25.53
CA HIS A 427 17.60 3.56 24.68
C HIS A 427 17.36 4.93 25.34
N LEU A 428 18.11 5.95 24.91
CA LEU A 428 17.83 7.33 25.26
C LEU A 428 16.67 7.88 24.43
N GLU A 429 16.07 8.99 24.90
CA GLU A 429 15.12 9.75 24.08
C GLU A 429 15.85 10.30 22.84
N ASP A 430 15.42 9.86 21.67
CA ASP A 430 15.91 10.33 20.36
C ASP A 430 14.75 10.31 19.35
N PRO A 431 14.23 11.51 18.97
CA PRO A 431 13.10 11.60 18.04
C PRO A 431 13.38 10.95 16.67
N ALA A 432 14.63 11.02 16.19
CA ALA A 432 15.00 10.44 14.90
C ALA A 432 15.05 8.92 14.95
N LEU A 433 15.50 8.34 16.06
CA LEU A 433 15.45 6.89 16.27
C LEU A 433 14.02 6.41 16.52
N ALA A 434 13.22 7.17 17.28
CA ALA A 434 11.83 6.85 17.55
C ALA A 434 11.00 6.81 16.24
N GLU A 435 11.17 7.79 15.34
CA GLU A 435 10.55 7.81 14.02
C GLU A 435 10.86 6.51 13.24
N SER A 436 12.14 6.09 13.21
CA SER A 436 12.59 4.88 12.53
C SER A 436 12.04 3.61 13.19
N ALA A 437 12.01 3.55 14.53
CA ALA A 437 11.57 2.36 15.27
C ALA A 437 10.05 2.15 15.20
N LEU A 438 9.28 3.21 15.40
CA LEU A 438 7.82 3.16 15.37
C LEU A 438 7.26 3.05 13.94
N GLY A 439 8.00 3.55 12.95
CA GLY A 439 7.69 3.38 11.53
C GLY A 439 8.20 2.07 10.93
N ALA A 440 8.89 1.23 11.71
CA ALA A 440 9.52 0.01 11.19
C ALA A 440 8.48 -1.06 10.84
N THR A 441 8.48 -1.48 9.58
CA THR A 441 7.63 -2.55 9.04
C THR A 441 8.49 -3.72 8.54
N ARG A 442 7.87 -4.87 8.28
CA ARG A 442 8.58 -6.02 7.69
C ARG A 442 8.81 -5.80 6.20
N ARG A 443 10.07 -5.74 5.79
CA ARG A 443 10.49 -5.74 4.39
C ARG A 443 11.06 -7.12 4.03
N PRO A 444 10.38 -7.94 3.21
CA PRO A 444 10.86 -9.27 2.86
C PRO A 444 12.26 -9.25 2.22
N ILE A 445 13.12 -10.18 2.63
CA ILE A 445 14.48 -10.36 2.10
C ILE A 445 14.64 -11.80 1.64
N GLY A 446 14.94 -12.00 0.35
CA GLY A 446 15.11 -13.34 -0.23
C GLY A 446 13.80 -14.08 -0.44
N LYS A 447 13.89 -15.41 -0.63
CA LYS A 447 12.74 -16.31 -0.87
C LYS A 447 12.41 -17.19 0.33
N ASP A 448 13.22 -17.14 1.37
CA ASP A 448 13.19 -18.10 2.49
C ASP A 448 12.58 -17.51 3.78
N GLY A 449 11.74 -16.48 3.65
CA GLY A 449 10.99 -15.90 4.78
C GLY A 449 11.80 -14.96 5.70
N GLY A 450 12.97 -14.51 5.29
CA GLY A 450 13.74 -13.48 5.99
C GLY A 450 13.13 -12.09 5.81
N TYR A 451 13.27 -11.21 6.82
CA TYR A 451 12.87 -9.81 6.71
C TYR A 451 13.97 -8.87 7.21
N GLY A 452 13.92 -7.63 6.73
CA GLY A 452 14.63 -6.48 7.25
C GLY A 452 13.66 -5.36 7.57
N PHE A 453 14.15 -4.25 8.11
CA PHE A 453 13.30 -3.10 8.36
C PHE A 453 12.92 -2.40 7.06
N GLY A 454 11.62 -2.10 6.95
CA GLY A 454 11.01 -1.20 5.98
C GLY A 454 10.48 0.05 6.70
N GLY A 455 9.80 0.95 5.96
CA GLY A 455 9.29 2.20 6.50
C GLY A 455 10.13 3.41 6.11
N GLU A 456 9.92 4.54 6.78
CA GLU A 456 10.70 5.77 6.58
C GLU A 456 12.00 5.70 7.40
N CYS A 457 13.14 6.02 6.78
CA CYS A 457 14.47 6.04 7.40
C CYS A 457 14.86 4.75 8.17
N PRO A 458 14.67 3.54 7.62
CA PRO A 458 14.95 2.29 8.32
C PRO A 458 16.43 2.10 8.66
N GLU A 459 17.34 2.79 7.96
CA GLU A 459 18.78 2.69 8.15
C GLU A 459 19.27 3.12 9.54
N ARG A 460 18.49 3.91 10.27
CA ARG A 460 18.82 4.32 11.65
C ARG A 460 18.63 3.14 12.61
N LEU A 461 17.52 2.45 12.49
CA LEU A 461 17.22 1.24 13.28
C LEU A 461 18.10 0.07 12.85
N ASP A 462 18.31 -0.13 11.52
CA ASP A 462 19.26 -1.12 10.97
C ASP A 462 20.65 -0.94 11.58
N ALA A 463 21.15 0.30 11.70
CA ALA A 463 22.46 0.57 12.31
C ALA A 463 22.49 0.17 13.79
N CYS A 464 21.41 0.43 14.56
CA CYS A 464 21.29 -0.02 15.94
C CYS A 464 21.25 -1.54 16.04
N ALA A 465 20.53 -2.22 15.15
CA ALA A 465 20.46 -3.67 15.08
C ALA A 465 21.85 -4.31 14.79
N LEU A 466 22.56 -3.77 13.84
CA LEU A 466 23.94 -4.20 13.54
C LEU A 466 24.90 -3.99 14.72
N ALA A 467 24.78 -2.86 15.43
CA ALA A 467 25.58 -2.60 16.63
C ALA A 467 25.30 -3.64 17.72
N LEU A 468 24.02 -3.91 17.99
CA LEU A 468 23.59 -4.90 18.98
C LEU A 468 24.05 -6.31 18.60
N TRP A 469 23.85 -6.72 17.34
CA TRP A 469 24.29 -8.01 16.82
C TRP A 469 25.81 -8.16 16.98
N ALA A 470 26.59 -7.14 16.62
CA ALA A 470 28.03 -7.17 16.76
C ALA A 470 28.46 -7.26 18.24
N ALA A 471 27.82 -6.52 19.15
CA ALA A 471 28.11 -6.59 20.58
C ALA A 471 27.84 -7.97 21.16
N ARG A 472 26.73 -8.62 20.76
CA ARG A 472 26.35 -9.95 21.27
C ARG A 472 27.16 -11.09 20.65
N THR A 473 27.57 -10.99 19.38
CA THR A 473 28.21 -12.10 18.66
C THR A 473 29.75 -12.06 18.73
N THR A 474 30.36 -10.89 18.88
CA THR A 474 31.83 -10.80 18.94
C THR A 474 32.39 -11.51 20.16
N LYS A 475 33.48 -12.26 19.94
CA LYS A 475 34.28 -12.88 21.02
C LYS A 475 35.40 -11.97 21.50
N ARG A 476 35.61 -10.83 20.84
CA ARG A 476 36.68 -9.89 21.18
C ARG A 476 36.30 -9.05 22.40
N ASP A 477 37.27 -8.93 23.33
CA ASP A 477 37.25 -7.95 24.41
C ASP A 477 38.50 -7.05 24.25
N PRO A 478 38.31 -5.76 23.90
CA PRO A 478 39.45 -4.83 23.70
C PRO A 478 40.23 -4.54 24.99
N ARG A 479 39.61 -4.82 26.17
CA ARG A 479 40.24 -4.62 27.48
C ARG A 479 41.14 -5.78 27.90
N ARG A 480 41.03 -6.95 27.21
CA ARG A 480 41.82 -8.13 27.52
C ARG A 480 43.27 -7.91 27.04
N ARG A 481 44.18 -7.67 27.98
CA ARG A 481 45.61 -7.68 27.67
C ARG A 481 46.07 -9.10 27.39
N GLY A 482 46.66 -9.34 26.23
CA GLY A 482 47.30 -10.61 25.94
C GLY A 482 48.39 -10.89 26.99
N ARG A 483 48.36 -12.01 27.66
CA ARG A 483 49.54 -12.49 28.37
C ARG A 483 50.55 -12.89 27.30
N ILE A 484 51.57 -12.06 27.13
CA ILE A 484 52.79 -12.48 26.45
C ILE A 484 53.50 -13.36 27.48
N GLY A 485 53.46 -14.68 27.25
CA GLY A 485 54.26 -15.63 28.00
C GLY A 485 55.68 -15.69 27.43
#